data_40fe91ddd6d2fe2c3bbb0718f263ce95
#
_entry.id   40fe91ddd6d2fe2c3bbb0718f263ce95
#
_cell.length_a   1.000
_cell.length_b   1.000
_cell.length_c   1.000
_cell.angle_alpha   90.00
_cell.angle_beta   90.00
_cell.angle_gamma   90.00
#
_symmetry.space_group_name_H-M   'P 1'
#
loop_
_entity.id
_entity.type
_entity.pdbx_description
1 polymer ?
#
loop_
_entity_poly.entity_id
_entity_poly.type
_entity_poly.pdbx_seq_one_letter_code
_entity_poly.pdbx_strand_id
1 'polypeptide(L)'
;MSSESTPDDVQRRIDELVKNNRVVLFMKGTAQFPMCGFSGRAVQVLKACGVEDLKTFNVLEDEAVRQGIKEYANWPTIPQLYIKGEFIGGSDIMMEMYDSGELQQALAG
;
A
#
# COMPACT_ATOMS: atom_id res chain seq x y z
N MET A 1 -27.38 7.57 12.95
CA MET A 1 -26.49 6.63 12.27
C MET A 1 -25.10 6.73 12.86
N SER A 2 -24.51 5.62 13.17
CA SER A 2 -23.14 5.62 13.70
C SER A 2 -22.15 5.98 12.60
N SER A 3 -21.21 6.87 12.92
CA SER A 3 -20.11 7.20 12.04
C SER A 3 -18.95 6.23 12.22
N GLU A 4 -19.06 5.33 13.18
CA GLU A 4 -18.00 4.38 13.48
C GLU A 4 -18.05 3.19 12.54
N SER A 5 -16.89 2.86 11.97
CA SER A 5 -16.73 1.66 11.16
C SER A 5 -16.48 0.46 12.07
N THR A 6 -17.16 -0.65 11.80
CA THR A 6 -16.83 -1.90 12.45
C THR A 6 -15.54 -2.46 11.85
N PRO A 7 -14.84 -3.38 12.53
CA PRO A 7 -13.68 -4.05 11.94
C PRO A 7 -14.00 -4.72 10.60
N ASP A 8 -15.20 -5.33 10.47
CA ASP A 8 -15.61 -5.97 9.21
C ASP A 8 -15.79 -4.94 8.09
N ASP A 9 -16.34 -3.76 8.42
CA ASP A 9 -16.51 -2.69 7.44
C ASP A 9 -15.15 -2.17 6.96
N VAL A 10 -14.20 -2.01 7.87
CA VAL A 10 -12.85 -1.56 7.54
C VAL A 10 -12.16 -2.59 6.63
N GLN A 11 -12.26 -3.87 6.97
CA GLN A 11 -11.67 -4.93 6.17
C GLN A 11 -12.27 -4.98 4.77
N ARG A 12 -13.58 -4.77 4.63
CA ARG A 12 -14.25 -4.73 3.34
C ARG A 12 -13.78 -3.54 2.51
N ARG A 13 -13.65 -2.36 3.14
CA ARG A 13 -13.15 -1.15 2.44
C ARG A 13 -11.74 -1.36 1.93
N ILE A 14 -10.87 -1.94 2.76
CA ILE A 14 -9.49 -2.26 2.36
C ILE A 14 -9.49 -3.24 1.20
N ASP A 15 -10.28 -4.30 1.30
CA ASP A 15 -10.35 -5.33 0.26
C ASP A 15 -10.84 -4.75 -1.06
N GLU A 16 -11.86 -3.89 -1.04
CA GLU A 16 -12.36 -3.23 -2.23
C GLU A 16 -11.29 -2.33 -2.86
N LEU A 17 -10.56 -1.58 -2.05
CA LEU A 17 -9.50 -0.71 -2.54
C LEU A 17 -8.40 -1.53 -3.21
N VAL A 18 -7.99 -2.62 -2.56
CA VAL A 18 -6.94 -3.51 -3.06
C VAL A 18 -7.38 -4.21 -4.36
N LYS A 19 -8.64 -4.66 -4.41
CA LYS A 19 -9.14 -5.42 -5.57
C LYS A 19 -9.50 -4.54 -6.76
N ASN A 20 -9.87 -3.29 -6.52
CA ASN A 20 -10.34 -2.39 -7.57
C ASN A 20 -9.22 -1.55 -8.19
N ASN A 21 -8.00 -1.67 -7.70
CA ASN A 21 -6.85 -0.94 -8.22
C ASN A 21 -5.70 -1.91 -8.48
N ARG A 22 -5.03 -1.75 -9.61
CA ARG A 22 -3.94 -2.63 -9.97
C ARG A 22 -2.77 -2.52 -9.01
N VAL A 23 -2.41 -1.28 -8.62
CA VAL A 23 -1.29 -1.02 -7.72
C VAL A 23 -1.77 -0.11 -6.61
N VAL A 24 -1.65 -0.58 -5.36
CA VAL A 24 -2.09 0.18 -4.19
C VAL A 24 -0.96 0.21 -3.17
N LEU A 25 -0.66 1.40 -2.68
CA LEU A 25 0.33 1.59 -1.61
C LEU A 25 -0.35 2.26 -0.42
N PHE A 26 -0.41 1.54 0.70
CA PHE A 26 -0.83 2.13 1.98
C PHE A 26 0.41 2.74 2.62
N MET A 27 0.39 4.04 2.89
CA MET A 27 1.57 4.77 3.29
C MET A 27 1.24 5.84 4.33
N LYS A 28 2.27 6.40 4.93
CA LYS A 28 2.15 7.55 5.81
C LYS A 28 2.44 8.81 5.01
N GLY A 29 1.42 9.64 4.87
CA GLY A 29 1.46 10.82 4.02
C GLY A 29 0.92 10.54 2.63
N THR A 30 1.22 11.43 1.70
CA THR A 30 0.82 11.31 0.30
C THR A 30 2.01 11.05 -0.60
N ALA A 31 1.76 10.69 -1.86
CA ALA A 31 2.83 10.47 -2.81
C ALA A 31 3.69 11.72 -3.00
N GLN A 32 3.07 12.90 -2.94
CA GLN A 32 3.76 14.19 -3.09
C GLN A 32 4.46 14.61 -1.80
N PHE A 33 3.89 14.24 -0.65
CA PHE A 33 4.41 14.64 0.67
C PHE A 33 4.43 13.45 1.62
N PRO A 34 5.36 12.51 1.41
CA PRO A 34 5.50 11.38 2.33
C PRO A 34 5.89 11.86 3.73
N MET A 35 5.27 11.28 4.75
CA MET A 35 5.50 11.64 6.14
C MET A 35 6.40 10.64 6.86
N CYS A 36 7.03 9.75 6.13
CA CYS A 36 7.90 8.71 6.67
C CYS A 36 8.92 8.36 5.58
N GLY A 37 10.18 8.18 5.99
CA GLY A 37 11.25 7.85 5.04
C GLY A 37 11.00 6.55 4.29
N PHE A 38 10.43 5.55 4.96
CA PHE A 38 10.12 4.28 4.32
C PHE A 38 9.00 4.44 3.28
N SER A 39 7.98 5.25 3.59
CA SER A 39 6.91 5.54 2.63
C SER A 39 7.44 6.30 1.42
N GLY A 40 8.31 7.27 1.66
CA GLY A 40 8.94 8.02 0.57
C GLY A 40 9.76 7.14 -0.35
N ARG A 41 10.52 6.23 0.23
CA ARG A 41 11.32 5.27 -0.54
C ARG A 41 10.43 4.37 -1.39
N ALA A 42 9.33 3.89 -0.82
CA ALA A 42 8.39 3.05 -1.56
C ALA A 42 7.83 3.78 -2.78
N VAL A 43 7.44 5.04 -2.62
CA VAL A 43 6.93 5.85 -3.74
C VAL A 43 8.01 6.01 -4.80
N GLN A 44 9.25 6.29 -4.40
CA GLN A 44 10.34 6.49 -5.35
C GLN A 44 10.63 5.23 -6.16
N VAL A 45 10.61 4.07 -5.51
CA VAL A 45 10.83 2.78 -6.20
C VAL A 45 9.74 2.55 -7.24
N LEU A 46 8.48 2.80 -6.89
CA LEU A 46 7.38 2.62 -7.82
C LEU A 46 7.46 3.59 -9.01
N LYS A 47 7.86 4.83 -8.74
CA LYS A 47 8.10 5.79 -9.83
C LYS A 47 9.23 5.34 -10.74
N ALA A 48 10.30 4.80 -10.17
CA ALA A 48 11.42 4.27 -10.95
C ALA A 48 10.99 3.10 -11.83
N CYS A 49 9.96 2.35 -11.42
CA CYS A 49 9.40 1.27 -12.22
C CYS A 49 8.42 1.76 -13.28
N GLY A 50 8.14 3.07 -13.34
CA GLY A 50 7.26 3.65 -14.33
C GLY A 50 5.78 3.44 -14.06
N VAL A 51 5.37 3.23 -12.81
CA VAL A 51 3.97 3.03 -12.44
C VAL A 51 3.22 4.35 -12.59
N GLU A 52 2.20 4.37 -13.46
CA GLU A 52 1.38 5.56 -13.71
C GLU A 52 0.02 5.48 -12.99
N ASP A 53 -0.45 4.27 -12.71
CA ASP A 53 -1.76 4.02 -12.11
C ASP A 53 -1.67 3.70 -10.62
N LEU A 54 -0.71 4.29 -9.93
CA LEU A 54 -0.53 4.08 -8.49
C LEU A 54 -1.66 4.73 -7.70
N LYS A 55 -2.35 3.92 -6.92
CA LYS A 55 -3.31 4.40 -5.93
C LYS A 55 -2.63 4.39 -4.56
N THR A 56 -2.59 5.55 -3.92
CA THR A 56 -2.04 5.65 -2.56
C THR A 56 -3.16 5.90 -1.55
N PHE A 57 -2.95 5.43 -0.34
CA PHE A 57 -3.86 5.70 0.77
C PHE A 57 -3.03 6.18 1.95
N ASN A 58 -3.35 7.39 2.44
CA ASN A 58 -2.66 7.98 3.59
C ASN A 58 -3.31 7.46 4.88
N VAL A 59 -2.65 6.50 5.53
CA VAL A 59 -3.18 5.89 6.76
C VAL A 59 -3.18 6.84 7.95
N LEU A 60 -2.49 7.97 7.85
CA LEU A 60 -2.51 8.98 8.91
C LEU A 60 -3.85 9.71 9.00
N GLU A 61 -4.65 9.65 7.93
CA GLU A 61 -5.97 10.27 7.89
C GLU A 61 -7.08 9.35 8.35
N ASP A 62 -6.79 8.06 8.55
CA ASP A 62 -7.81 7.08 8.94
C ASP A 62 -7.20 6.02 9.84
N GLU A 63 -7.38 6.21 11.15
CA GLU A 63 -6.80 5.31 12.16
C GLU A 63 -7.36 3.89 12.05
N ALA A 64 -8.62 3.75 11.69
CA ALA A 64 -9.24 2.44 11.53
C ALA A 64 -8.56 1.66 10.40
N VAL A 65 -8.28 2.33 9.28
CA VAL A 65 -7.56 1.70 8.17
C VAL A 65 -6.11 1.42 8.55
N ARG A 66 -5.48 2.34 9.30
CA ARG A 66 -4.10 2.14 9.77
C ARG A 66 -3.96 0.85 10.56
N GLN A 67 -4.89 0.58 11.45
CA GLN A 67 -4.89 -0.67 12.21
C GLN A 67 -5.36 -1.84 11.35
N GLY A 68 -6.42 -1.64 10.58
CA GLY A 68 -7.01 -2.69 9.77
C GLY A 68 -6.10 -3.24 8.69
N ILE A 69 -5.25 -2.40 8.09
CA ILE A 69 -4.35 -2.88 7.04
C ILE A 69 -3.29 -3.85 7.59
N LYS A 70 -2.88 -3.66 8.82
CA LYS A 70 -1.93 -4.57 9.46
C LYS A 70 -2.55 -5.95 9.68
N GLU A 71 -3.84 -5.97 10.03
CA GLU A 71 -4.58 -7.21 10.19
C GLU A 71 -4.88 -7.87 8.86
N TYR A 72 -5.21 -7.06 7.85
CA TYR A 72 -5.56 -7.54 6.51
C TYR A 72 -4.43 -8.38 5.90
N ALA A 73 -3.20 -7.91 6.00
CA ALA A 73 -2.04 -8.60 5.46
C ALA A 73 -1.33 -9.48 6.49
N ASN A 74 -1.76 -9.43 7.75
CA ASN A 74 -1.02 -10.02 8.86
C ASN A 74 0.44 -9.53 8.84
N TRP A 75 0.62 -8.22 8.67
CA TRP A 75 1.93 -7.58 8.52
C TRP A 75 1.96 -6.32 9.38
N PRO A 76 2.95 -6.15 10.27
CA PRO A 76 2.87 -5.14 11.34
C PRO A 76 3.26 -3.72 10.94
N THR A 77 3.83 -3.52 9.77
CA THR A 77 4.42 -2.23 9.42
C THR A 77 3.79 -1.60 8.19
N ILE A 78 3.97 -0.31 8.03
CA ILE A 78 3.56 0.51 6.89
C ILE A 78 4.84 1.20 6.39
N PRO A 79 5.09 1.29 5.08
CA PRO A 79 4.13 1.10 3.99
C PRO A 79 3.88 -0.36 3.63
N GLN A 80 2.75 -0.60 2.94
CA GLN A 80 2.40 -1.92 2.39
C GLN A 80 1.98 -1.78 0.95
N LEU A 81 2.59 -2.58 0.08
CA LEU A 81 2.30 -2.58 -1.35
C LEU A 81 1.45 -3.78 -1.75
N TYR A 82 0.44 -3.52 -2.56
CA TYR A 82 -0.41 -4.55 -3.17
C TYR A 82 -0.38 -4.38 -4.68
N ILE A 83 -0.21 -5.49 -5.40
CA ILE A 83 -0.24 -5.51 -6.87
C ILE A 83 -1.23 -6.59 -7.30
N LYS A 84 -2.21 -6.18 -8.12
CA LYS A 84 -3.23 -7.10 -8.64
C LYS A 84 -3.95 -7.88 -7.53
N GLY A 85 -4.20 -7.20 -6.42
CA GLY A 85 -4.89 -7.78 -5.28
C GLY A 85 -4.02 -8.60 -4.33
N GLU A 86 -2.73 -8.73 -4.61
CA GLU A 86 -1.83 -9.53 -3.79
C GLU A 86 -0.90 -8.66 -2.96
N PHE A 87 -0.71 -9.03 -1.70
CA PHE A 87 0.25 -8.36 -0.84
C PHE A 87 1.68 -8.67 -1.29
N ILE A 88 2.46 -7.61 -1.49
CA ILE A 88 3.86 -7.75 -1.91
C ILE A 88 4.79 -7.61 -0.72
N GLY A 89 4.65 -6.55 0.07
CA GLY A 89 5.49 -6.31 1.24
C GLY A 89 5.69 -4.84 1.52
N GLY A 90 6.63 -4.55 2.39
CA GLY A 90 7.01 -3.19 2.75
C GLY A 90 8.19 -2.69 1.93
N SER A 91 8.77 -1.56 2.37
CA SER A 91 9.83 -0.89 1.58
C SER A 91 11.07 -1.77 1.38
N ASP A 92 11.47 -2.54 2.39
CA ASP A 92 12.66 -3.38 2.26
C ASP A 92 12.47 -4.47 1.20
N ILE A 93 11.31 -5.12 1.21
CA ILE A 93 10.99 -6.15 0.23
C ILE A 93 10.88 -5.53 -1.16
N MET A 94 10.28 -4.35 -1.26
CA MET A 94 10.18 -3.62 -2.53
C MET A 94 11.55 -3.33 -3.11
N MET A 95 12.50 -2.90 -2.27
CA MET A 95 13.87 -2.62 -2.70
C MET A 95 14.57 -3.88 -3.21
N GLU A 96 14.44 -4.98 -2.48
CA GLU A 96 15.03 -6.26 -2.89
C GLU A 96 14.45 -6.71 -4.23
N MET A 97 13.14 -6.62 -4.39
CA MET A 97 12.47 -7.01 -5.63
C MET A 97 12.84 -6.09 -6.79
N TYR A 98 13.02 -4.79 -6.50
CA TYR A 98 13.46 -3.84 -7.51
C TYR A 98 14.86 -4.22 -8.01
N ASP A 99 15.78 -4.50 -7.09
CA ASP A 99 17.16 -4.84 -7.43
C ASP A 99 17.25 -6.15 -8.22
N SER A 100 16.38 -7.10 -7.93
CA SER A 100 16.36 -8.40 -8.62
C SER A 100 15.57 -8.40 -9.93
N GLY A 101 14.79 -7.33 -10.20
CA GLY A 101 13.91 -7.28 -11.35
C GLY A 101 12.53 -7.91 -11.12
N GLU A 102 12.32 -8.51 -9.95
CA GLU A 102 11.04 -9.16 -9.64
C GLU A 102 9.89 -8.17 -9.52
N LEU A 103 10.18 -6.94 -9.05
CA LEU A 103 9.14 -5.92 -8.91
C LEU A 103 8.61 -5.50 -10.28
N GLN A 104 9.51 -5.30 -11.24
CA GLN A 104 9.14 -4.97 -12.62
C GLN A 104 8.31 -6.08 -13.25
N GLN A 105 8.65 -7.34 -12.95
CA GLN A 105 7.88 -8.49 -13.43
C GLN A 105 6.48 -8.52 -12.82
N ALA A 106 6.38 -8.26 -11.51
CA ALA A 106 5.08 -8.23 -10.83
C ALA A 106 4.18 -7.12 -11.36
N LEU A 107 4.77 -6.01 -11.78
CA LEU A 107 4.05 -4.86 -12.33
C LEU A 107 3.68 -5.04 -13.81
N ALA A 108 4.31 -5.97 -14.50
CA ALA A 108 4.07 -6.22 -15.92
C ALA A 108 2.70 -6.87 -16.14
N GLY A 109 2.11 -6.57 -17.25
CA GLY A 109 0.81 -7.12 -17.62
C GLY A 109 -0.34 -6.24 -17.17
#